data_5581018169c31c2fa96dbf0c825bb741
#
_entry.id   5581018169c31c2fa96dbf0c825bb741
#
_cell.length_a   1.000
_cell.length_b   1.000
_cell.length_c   1.000
_cell.angle_alpha   90.00
_cell.angle_beta   90.00
_cell.angle_gamma   90.00
#
_symmetry.space_group_name_H-M   'P 1'
#
loop_
_entity.id
_entity.type
_entity.pdbx_description
1 polymer ?
#
loop_
_entity_poly.entity_id
_entity_poly.type
_entity_poly.pdbx_seq_one_letter_code
_entity_poly.pdbx_strand_id
1 'polypeptide(L)'
;MITSKKKPILWLLSDTHLIADSLHDDGLAFQHMRNTSAGKDLDYQEIALTAFVRKVIQEKPTAVIITGDVTFNGAKISGERLANIFKPLTKNKIAFLVLPGNHDIFDGWARKFKGDHEDYTPQISPAIWKEIFADSYHYALHEDPDSLAYSVNLNKQYRLILADSNIYGKQESQTHPITNGRISESQMNWIEKELIDAQQKQQQVLFFMHHNLYRHNKVIYQGYILDNALALQGLLQKYNVKAVFSGHMNAQNIIGPFANRPIAEVAGACFCMTKQEYGQLYLDEAGMQYQVHSFKMESWLTAEEKQKVPTDFSQYLKHLFFSLDEKQLNQIAQALSDKNDANVVIKFIDQLNWNFFCR
;
A
#
# COMPACT_ATOMS: atom_id res chain seq x y z
N MET A 1 0.54 20.80 11.95
CA MET A 1 1.98 20.40 11.94
C MET A 1 2.14 19.21 12.89
N ILE A 2 2.71 18.11 12.39
CA ILE A 2 2.84 16.86 13.15
C ILE A 2 3.91 16.98 14.25
N THR A 3 5.07 17.55 13.95
CA THR A 3 6.19 17.61 14.88
C THR A 3 7.02 18.88 14.76
N SER A 4 7.70 19.25 15.84
CA SER A 4 8.75 20.27 15.82
C SER A 4 10.16 19.71 15.63
N LYS A 5 10.30 18.37 15.57
CA LYS A 5 11.61 17.73 15.40
C LYS A 5 12.23 18.13 14.07
N LYS A 6 13.53 18.46 14.07
CA LYS A 6 14.32 18.75 12.86
C LYS A 6 14.66 17.48 12.07
N LYS A 7 14.70 16.32 12.73
CA LYS A 7 15.01 15.00 12.16
C LYS A 7 13.84 14.03 12.38
N PRO A 8 12.71 14.22 11.69
CA PRO A 8 11.60 13.27 11.77
C PRO A 8 11.94 11.97 11.06
N ILE A 9 11.35 10.88 11.54
CA ILE A 9 11.45 9.55 10.92
C ILE A 9 10.05 9.13 10.53
N LEU A 10 9.84 8.77 9.28
CA LEU A 10 8.57 8.26 8.76
C LEU A 10 8.72 6.77 8.46
N TRP A 11 7.75 5.97 8.87
CA TRP A 11 7.66 4.58 8.48
C TRP A 11 6.61 4.42 7.39
N LEU A 12 6.95 3.69 6.35
CA LEU A 12 6.14 3.55 5.16
C LEU A 12 5.74 2.09 4.96
N LEU A 13 4.44 1.84 4.84
CA LEU A 13 3.86 0.57 4.42
C LEU A 13 3.11 0.77 3.12
N SER A 14 2.85 -0.31 2.42
CA SER A 14 1.96 -0.36 1.27
C SER A 14 1.24 -1.69 1.20
N ASP A 15 0.09 -1.70 0.54
CA ASP A 15 -0.57 -2.92 0.11
C ASP A 15 -0.74 -3.93 1.26
N THR A 16 -1.40 -3.50 2.34
CA THR A 16 -1.67 -4.35 3.51
C THR A 16 -2.78 -5.37 3.25
N HIS A 17 -3.65 -5.11 2.28
CA HIS A 17 -4.70 -5.98 1.78
C HIS A 17 -5.45 -6.74 2.88
N LEU A 18 -5.88 -6.03 3.92
CA LEU A 18 -6.60 -6.63 5.04
C LEU A 18 -7.99 -7.11 4.62
N ILE A 19 -8.32 -8.34 4.93
CA ILE A 19 -9.70 -8.82 5.09
C ILE A 19 -9.90 -9.02 6.59
N ALA A 20 -10.94 -8.43 7.15
CA ALA A 20 -11.22 -8.61 8.57
C ALA A 20 -11.62 -10.08 8.88
N ASP A 21 -11.06 -10.65 9.95
CA ASP A 21 -11.31 -12.04 10.37
C ASP A 21 -12.83 -12.33 10.51
N SER A 22 -13.65 -11.32 10.83
CA SER A 22 -15.11 -11.44 10.94
C SER A 22 -15.84 -11.63 9.61
N LEU A 23 -15.16 -11.41 8.46
CA LEU A 23 -15.73 -11.54 7.12
C LEU A 23 -15.56 -12.93 6.52
N HIS A 24 -14.82 -13.81 7.16
CA HIS A 24 -14.56 -15.14 6.61
C HIS A 24 -14.55 -16.23 7.67
N ASP A 25 -14.65 -17.45 7.19
CA ASP A 25 -14.37 -18.69 7.91
C ASP A 25 -13.44 -19.56 7.07
N ASP A 26 -13.17 -20.79 7.50
CA ASP A 26 -12.31 -21.73 6.75
C ASP A 26 -13.07 -22.48 5.64
N GLY A 27 -14.25 -22.00 5.22
CA GLY A 27 -15.08 -22.61 4.21
C GLY A 27 -14.50 -22.54 2.80
N LEU A 28 -15.14 -23.27 1.86
CA LEU A 28 -14.67 -23.40 0.48
C LEU A 28 -14.57 -22.06 -0.25
N ALA A 29 -15.50 -21.13 0.01
CA ALA A 29 -15.49 -19.80 -0.60
C ALA A 29 -14.21 -19.03 -0.25
N PHE A 30 -13.82 -19.00 1.04
CA PHE A 30 -12.59 -18.31 1.44
C PHE A 30 -11.33 -19.06 1.01
N GLN A 31 -11.36 -20.40 0.99
CA GLN A 31 -10.26 -21.19 0.41
C GLN A 31 -10.04 -20.86 -1.08
N HIS A 32 -11.12 -20.65 -1.83
CA HIS A 32 -11.01 -20.19 -3.22
C HIS A 32 -10.35 -18.82 -3.31
N MET A 33 -10.78 -17.87 -2.48
CA MET A 33 -10.17 -16.52 -2.40
C MET A 33 -8.67 -16.59 -2.09
N ARG A 34 -8.26 -17.35 -1.06
CA ARG A 34 -6.85 -17.60 -0.75
C ARG A 34 -6.06 -18.10 -1.97
N ASN A 35 -6.61 -19.06 -2.68
CA ASN A 35 -5.95 -19.70 -3.83
C ASN A 35 -5.77 -18.74 -5.02
N THR A 36 -6.49 -17.63 -5.06
CA THR A 36 -6.41 -16.61 -6.11
C THR A 36 -5.76 -15.31 -5.66
N SER A 37 -5.24 -15.26 -4.42
CA SER A 37 -4.67 -14.04 -3.82
C SER A 37 -3.26 -13.66 -4.31
N ALA A 38 -2.70 -14.41 -5.26
CA ALA A 38 -1.36 -14.14 -5.83
C ALA A 38 -0.25 -14.03 -4.78
N GLY A 39 -0.21 -14.94 -3.82
CA GLY A 39 0.84 -15.00 -2.79
C GLY A 39 0.63 -14.08 -1.58
N LYS A 40 -0.52 -13.39 -1.51
CA LYS A 40 -0.89 -12.59 -0.36
C LYS A 40 -1.41 -13.46 0.77
N ASP A 41 -0.92 -13.22 1.98
CA ASP A 41 -1.48 -13.81 3.20
C ASP A 41 -2.78 -13.08 3.56
N LEU A 42 -3.88 -13.80 3.64
CA LEU A 42 -5.19 -13.29 4.02
C LEU A 42 -5.65 -13.79 5.38
N ASP A 43 -4.89 -14.69 6.01
CA ASP A 43 -5.29 -15.39 7.23
C ASP A 43 -4.79 -14.70 8.51
N TYR A 44 -3.62 -14.07 8.46
CA TYR A 44 -2.96 -13.58 9.67
C TYR A 44 -2.70 -12.07 9.67
N GLN A 45 -3.32 -11.32 8.74
CA GLN A 45 -3.04 -9.90 8.59
C GLN A 45 -3.45 -9.05 9.81
N GLU A 46 -4.55 -9.39 10.50
CA GLU A 46 -4.91 -8.69 11.73
C GLU A 46 -3.84 -8.85 12.82
N ILE A 47 -3.31 -10.07 12.97
CA ILE A 47 -2.24 -10.37 13.93
C ILE A 47 -0.94 -9.68 13.51
N ALA A 48 -0.57 -9.77 12.23
CA ALA A 48 0.65 -9.17 11.69
C ALA A 48 0.68 -7.65 11.86
N LEU A 49 -0.41 -6.96 11.50
CA LEU A 49 -0.54 -5.51 11.64
C LEU A 49 -0.59 -5.08 13.12
N THR A 50 -1.26 -5.86 13.98
CA THR A 50 -1.26 -5.61 15.43
C THR A 50 0.15 -5.74 16.03
N ALA A 51 0.90 -6.77 15.64
CA ALA A 51 2.29 -6.96 16.02
C ALA A 51 3.19 -5.83 15.50
N PHE A 52 2.96 -5.38 14.25
CA PHE A 52 3.66 -4.24 13.67
C PHE A 52 3.40 -2.94 14.45
N VAL A 53 2.16 -2.67 14.84
CA VAL A 53 1.80 -1.50 15.67
C VAL A 53 2.54 -1.53 17.01
N ARG A 54 2.73 -2.70 17.66
CA ARG A 54 3.55 -2.81 18.88
C ARG A 54 5.00 -2.39 18.65
N LYS A 55 5.58 -2.83 17.53
CA LYS A 55 6.93 -2.40 17.14
C LYS A 55 7.01 -0.89 16.92
N VAL A 56 6.04 -0.32 16.21
CA VAL A 56 5.96 1.13 15.98
C VAL A 56 5.88 1.90 17.29
N ILE A 57 5.04 1.46 18.23
CA ILE A 57 4.90 2.10 19.55
C ILE A 57 6.20 2.04 20.35
N GLN A 58 6.96 0.95 20.25
CA GLN A 58 8.25 0.84 20.93
C GLN A 58 9.32 1.74 20.30
N GLU A 59 9.40 1.80 18.97
CA GLU A 59 10.45 2.55 18.25
C GLU A 59 10.12 4.04 18.04
N LYS A 60 8.85 4.42 18.17
CA LYS A 60 8.36 5.80 18.20
C LYS A 60 8.79 6.65 16.99
N PRO A 61 8.53 6.24 15.75
CA PRO A 61 8.70 7.13 14.62
C PRO A 61 7.80 8.34 14.75
N THR A 62 8.01 9.35 13.91
CA THR A 62 7.18 10.56 13.90
C THR A 62 5.80 10.27 13.32
N ALA A 63 5.76 9.46 12.27
CA ALA A 63 4.52 9.03 11.62
C ALA A 63 4.68 7.66 10.97
N VAL A 64 3.54 6.98 10.78
CA VAL A 64 3.38 5.83 9.89
C VAL A 64 2.48 6.26 8.73
N ILE A 65 2.87 5.94 7.51
CA ILE A 65 2.12 6.26 6.29
C ILE A 65 1.85 4.94 5.54
N ILE A 66 0.59 4.72 5.11
CA ILE A 66 0.24 3.60 4.22
C ILE A 66 -0.13 4.16 2.85
N THR A 67 0.54 3.68 1.80
CA THR A 67 0.39 4.17 0.43
C THR A 67 -0.64 3.38 -0.40
N GLY A 68 -1.79 3.11 0.21
CA GLY A 68 -2.96 2.52 -0.45
C GLY A 68 -3.04 1.00 -0.36
N ASP A 69 -4.12 0.46 -0.94
CA ASP A 69 -4.54 -0.94 -0.87
C ASP A 69 -4.51 -1.47 0.57
N VAL A 70 -5.18 -0.69 1.44
CA VAL A 70 -5.25 -1.03 2.88
C VAL A 70 -6.17 -2.21 3.12
N THR A 71 -7.20 -2.36 2.27
CA THR A 71 -8.10 -3.52 2.25
C THR A 71 -7.87 -4.36 1.01
N PHE A 72 -8.21 -5.65 1.09
CA PHE A 72 -8.10 -6.55 -0.06
C PHE A 72 -9.24 -6.36 -1.07
N ASN A 73 -10.42 -6.00 -0.60
CA ASN A 73 -11.63 -5.99 -1.40
C ASN A 73 -12.61 -4.85 -1.08
N GLY A 74 -12.14 -3.75 -0.48
CA GLY A 74 -12.95 -2.55 -0.24
C GLY A 74 -14.10 -2.73 0.77
N ALA A 75 -14.12 -3.81 1.54
CA ALA A 75 -15.16 -4.03 2.54
C ALA A 75 -15.02 -3.03 3.69
N LYS A 76 -16.13 -2.33 4.02
CA LYS A 76 -16.16 -1.32 5.09
C LYS A 76 -15.63 -1.87 6.41
N ILE A 77 -16.02 -3.08 6.79
CA ILE A 77 -15.58 -3.75 8.04
C ILE A 77 -14.05 -3.91 8.05
N SER A 78 -13.43 -4.25 6.92
CA SER A 78 -11.97 -4.36 6.83
C SER A 78 -11.27 -3.02 7.04
N GLY A 79 -11.80 -1.95 6.45
CA GLY A 79 -11.30 -0.59 6.68
C GLY A 79 -11.41 -0.15 8.14
N GLU A 80 -12.60 -0.36 8.76
CA GLU A 80 -12.84 -0.08 10.18
C GLU A 80 -11.89 -0.88 11.08
N ARG A 81 -11.64 -2.14 10.73
CA ARG A 81 -10.73 -3.00 11.48
C ARG A 81 -9.29 -2.50 11.40
N LEU A 82 -8.82 -2.13 10.20
CA LEU A 82 -7.50 -1.55 10.04
C LEU A 82 -7.33 -0.26 10.84
N ALA A 83 -8.28 0.67 10.76
CA ALA A 83 -8.25 1.90 11.54
C ALA A 83 -8.17 1.61 13.05
N ASN A 84 -8.94 0.62 13.54
CA ASN A 84 -8.89 0.21 14.95
C ASN A 84 -7.54 -0.39 15.35
N ILE A 85 -6.89 -1.17 14.49
CA ILE A 85 -5.55 -1.72 14.73
C ILE A 85 -4.52 -0.59 14.89
N PHE A 86 -4.60 0.45 14.06
CA PHE A 86 -3.66 1.59 14.10
C PHE A 86 -4.03 2.69 15.13
N LYS A 87 -5.24 2.70 15.66
CA LYS A 87 -5.70 3.69 16.65
C LYS A 87 -4.76 3.90 17.86
N PRO A 88 -4.07 2.86 18.39
CA PRO A 88 -3.13 3.05 19.49
C PRO A 88 -1.97 4.00 19.18
N LEU A 89 -1.62 4.25 17.90
CA LEU A 89 -0.56 5.17 17.49
C LEU A 89 -0.88 6.60 17.95
N THR A 90 -2.12 7.05 17.75
CA THR A 90 -2.57 8.40 18.16
C THR A 90 -2.36 8.63 19.66
N LYS A 91 -2.69 7.61 20.50
CA LYS A 91 -2.47 7.67 21.95
C LYS A 91 -0.98 7.77 22.31
N ASN A 92 -0.10 7.26 21.47
CA ASN A 92 1.34 7.29 21.63
C ASN A 92 2.01 8.50 20.91
N LYS A 93 1.20 9.44 20.42
CA LYS A 93 1.66 10.66 19.71
C LYS A 93 2.46 10.35 18.44
N ILE A 94 2.11 9.26 17.76
CA ILE A 94 2.63 8.88 16.47
C ILE A 94 1.52 9.15 15.46
N ALA A 95 1.78 9.98 14.46
CA ALA A 95 0.78 10.26 13.44
C ALA A 95 0.55 9.02 12.56
N PHE A 96 -0.71 8.74 12.26
CA PHE A 96 -1.11 7.74 11.29
C PHE A 96 -1.70 8.43 10.09
N LEU A 97 -1.09 8.27 8.92
CA LEU A 97 -1.52 8.86 7.66
C LEU A 97 -1.79 7.75 6.65
N VAL A 98 -2.86 7.89 5.88
CA VAL A 98 -3.25 6.88 4.92
C VAL A 98 -3.86 7.52 3.68
N LEU A 99 -3.56 6.99 2.52
CA LEU A 99 -4.24 7.32 1.26
C LEU A 99 -4.86 6.03 0.68
N PRO A 100 -5.91 6.12 -0.13
CA PRO A 100 -6.56 4.95 -0.70
C PRO A 100 -5.75 4.35 -1.85
N GLY A 101 -5.86 3.03 -2.04
CA GLY A 101 -5.48 2.32 -3.24
C GLY A 101 -6.70 1.92 -4.07
N ASN A 102 -6.46 1.26 -5.20
CA ASN A 102 -7.55 0.90 -6.11
C ASN A 102 -8.49 -0.19 -5.56
N HIS A 103 -8.05 -0.95 -4.56
CA HIS A 103 -8.86 -1.94 -3.84
C HIS A 103 -9.69 -1.35 -2.67
N ASP A 104 -9.68 -0.04 -2.46
CA ASP A 104 -10.28 0.51 -1.24
C ASP A 104 -11.64 1.18 -1.46
N ILE A 105 -11.83 1.90 -2.58
CA ILE A 105 -13.01 2.73 -2.79
C ILE A 105 -13.94 2.12 -3.84
N PHE A 106 -15.21 1.87 -3.44
CA PHE A 106 -16.23 1.28 -4.31
C PHE A 106 -15.76 0.02 -5.05
N ASP A 107 -14.98 -0.82 -4.36
CA ASP A 107 -14.56 -2.10 -4.90
C ASP A 107 -15.73 -3.10 -4.90
N GLY A 108 -16.13 -3.51 -6.09
CA GLY A 108 -17.22 -4.47 -6.26
C GLY A 108 -16.89 -5.89 -5.80
N TRP A 109 -15.67 -6.14 -5.34
CA TRP A 109 -15.26 -7.39 -4.71
C TRP A 109 -15.50 -7.44 -3.21
N ALA A 110 -16.09 -6.41 -2.60
CA ALA A 110 -16.46 -6.42 -1.20
C ALA A 110 -17.40 -7.58 -0.88
N ARG A 111 -16.88 -8.60 -0.20
CA ARG A 111 -17.56 -9.86 0.14
C ARG A 111 -17.29 -10.26 1.57
N LYS A 112 -18.23 -11.03 2.11
CA LYS A 112 -18.03 -11.92 3.23
C LYS A 112 -18.12 -13.37 2.73
N PHE A 113 -17.41 -14.27 3.37
CA PHE A 113 -17.23 -15.65 2.95
C PHE A 113 -17.70 -16.57 4.07
N LYS A 114 -18.69 -17.43 3.81
CA LYS A 114 -19.22 -18.35 4.80
C LYS A 114 -19.54 -19.70 4.16
N GLY A 115 -18.84 -20.74 4.58
CA GLY A 115 -18.97 -22.07 4.00
C GLY A 115 -18.57 -22.05 2.52
N ASP A 116 -19.51 -22.31 1.64
CA ASP A 116 -19.37 -22.30 0.18
C ASP A 116 -19.97 -21.05 -0.48
N HIS A 117 -20.44 -20.08 0.31
CA HIS A 117 -21.13 -18.89 -0.16
C HIS A 117 -20.27 -17.61 -0.02
N GLU A 118 -20.47 -16.71 -0.99
CA GLU A 118 -19.97 -15.33 -0.97
C GLU A 118 -21.17 -14.39 -1.02
N ASP A 119 -21.26 -13.51 -0.01
CA ASP A 119 -22.30 -12.48 0.05
C ASP A 119 -21.69 -11.09 -0.08
N TYR A 120 -22.39 -10.17 -0.72
CA TYR A 120 -22.00 -8.76 -0.73
C TYR A 120 -21.97 -8.19 0.68
N THR A 121 -21.02 -7.32 0.94
CA THR A 121 -20.89 -6.54 2.17
C THR A 121 -20.75 -5.05 1.81
N PRO A 122 -21.12 -4.11 2.72
CA PRO A 122 -20.98 -2.69 2.43
C PRO A 122 -19.59 -2.30 2.00
N GLN A 123 -19.51 -1.53 0.92
CA GLN A 123 -18.28 -1.00 0.36
C GLN A 123 -17.87 0.30 1.04
N ILE A 124 -16.60 0.64 0.92
CA ILE A 124 -16.09 1.93 1.38
C ILE A 124 -16.37 2.97 0.29
N SER A 125 -17.22 3.95 0.59
CA SER A 125 -17.39 5.15 -0.22
C SER A 125 -16.35 6.22 0.17
N PRO A 126 -16.13 7.28 -0.64
CA PRO A 126 -15.26 8.40 -0.25
C PRO A 126 -15.64 9.03 1.09
N ALA A 127 -16.94 9.16 1.39
CA ALA A 127 -17.42 9.68 2.67
C ALA A 127 -17.09 8.73 3.83
N ILE A 128 -17.38 7.43 3.65
CA ILE A 128 -17.05 6.39 4.63
C ILE A 128 -15.54 6.30 4.86
N TRP A 129 -14.71 6.45 3.82
CA TRP A 129 -13.25 6.49 3.96
C TRP A 129 -12.80 7.61 4.92
N LYS A 130 -13.30 8.82 4.73
CA LYS A 130 -12.99 9.96 5.61
C LYS A 130 -13.48 9.74 7.06
N GLU A 131 -14.60 9.08 7.24
CA GLU A 131 -15.11 8.70 8.58
C GLU A 131 -14.21 7.66 9.25
N ILE A 132 -13.85 6.58 8.54
CA ILE A 132 -12.98 5.50 9.06
C ILE A 132 -11.63 6.05 9.44
N PHE A 133 -11.02 6.87 8.58
CA PHE A 133 -9.67 7.40 8.74
C PHE A 133 -9.63 8.85 9.21
N ALA A 134 -10.64 9.28 9.98
CA ALA A 134 -10.72 10.63 10.51
C ALA A 134 -9.46 11.06 11.29
N ASP A 135 -8.80 10.14 11.99
CA ASP A 135 -7.52 10.39 12.68
C ASP A 135 -6.42 10.84 11.71
N SER A 136 -6.42 10.34 10.48
CA SER A 136 -5.49 10.75 9.42
C SER A 136 -5.80 12.16 8.92
N TYR A 137 -7.07 12.42 8.59
CA TYR A 137 -7.52 13.74 8.12
C TYR A 137 -7.45 14.82 9.19
N HIS A 138 -7.40 14.46 10.49
CA HIS A 138 -7.14 15.41 11.58
C HIS A 138 -5.81 16.16 11.41
N TYR A 139 -4.83 15.59 10.75
CA TYR A 139 -3.55 16.23 10.45
C TYR A 139 -3.57 17.08 9.18
N ALA A 140 -4.66 17.03 8.40
CA ALA A 140 -4.73 17.76 7.14
C ALA A 140 -4.52 19.27 7.35
N LEU A 141 -3.68 19.86 6.53
CA LEU A 141 -3.55 21.29 6.37
C LEU A 141 -4.63 21.79 5.42
N HIS A 142 -4.74 21.12 4.26
CA HIS A 142 -5.78 21.34 3.27
C HIS A 142 -6.22 19.97 2.72
N GLU A 143 -7.50 19.86 2.41
CA GLU A 143 -8.08 18.72 1.70
C GLU A 143 -8.47 19.15 0.29
N ASP A 144 -8.32 18.23 -0.67
CA ASP A 144 -8.88 18.42 -2.00
C ASP A 144 -10.42 18.27 -1.93
N PRO A 145 -11.21 19.26 -2.39
CA PRO A 145 -12.66 19.18 -2.33
C PRO A 145 -13.25 18.09 -3.25
N ASP A 146 -12.52 17.68 -4.28
CA ASP A 146 -13.02 16.80 -5.35
C ASP A 146 -12.45 15.36 -5.26
N SER A 147 -11.54 15.09 -4.32
CA SER A 147 -10.94 13.77 -4.14
C SER A 147 -10.65 13.45 -2.66
N LEU A 148 -9.98 12.34 -2.41
CA LEU A 148 -9.52 11.97 -1.07
C LEU A 148 -8.11 12.47 -0.75
N ALA A 149 -7.54 13.31 -1.61
CA ALA A 149 -6.21 13.88 -1.40
C ALA A 149 -6.20 14.93 -0.29
N TYR A 150 -5.10 15.00 0.41
CA TYR A 150 -4.87 16.02 1.44
C TYR A 150 -3.38 16.32 1.61
N SER A 151 -3.06 17.50 2.15
CA SER A 151 -1.70 17.89 2.49
C SER A 151 -1.51 17.97 4.00
N VAL A 152 -0.28 17.77 4.45
CA VAL A 152 0.08 17.79 5.86
C VAL A 152 1.40 18.55 6.08
N ASN A 153 1.46 19.45 7.02
CA ASN A 153 2.75 19.99 7.49
C ASN A 153 3.40 18.98 8.44
N LEU A 154 4.43 18.29 7.98
CA LEU A 154 5.21 17.41 8.85
C LEU A 154 5.94 18.25 9.93
N ASN A 155 6.71 19.20 9.48
CA ASN A 155 7.37 20.22 10.32
C ASN A 155 7.54 21.54 9.52
N LYS A 156 8.41 22.43 9.97
CA LYS A 156 8.67 23.70 9.27
C LYS A 156 9.35 23.51 7.90
N GLN A 157 10.08 22.41 7.70
CA GLN A 157 10.91 22.17 6.50
C GLN A 157 10.20 21.28 5.48
N TYR A 158 9.29 20.41 5.91
CA TYR A 158 8.70 19.38 5.07
C TYR A 158 7.19 19.46 5.06
N ARG A 159 6.63 19.43 3.86
CA ARG A 159 5.21 19.21 3.57
C ARG A 159 5.02 17.83 2.94
N LEU A 160 3.99 17.12 3.36
CA LEU A 160 3.53 15.90 2.73
C LEU A 160 2.31 16.22 1.87
N ILE A 161 2.26 15.71 0.65
CA ILE A 161 1.05 15.68 -0.20
C ILE A 161 0.70 14.22 -0.40
N LEU A 162 -0.49 13.82 0.05
CA LEU A 162 -1.04 12.50 -0.11
C LEU A 162 -2.13 12.58 -1.18
N ALA A 163 -1.82 12.15 -2.40
CA ALA A 163 -2.68 12.26 -3.56
C ALA A 163 -3.56 11.02 -3.73
N ASP A 164 -4.78 11.21 -4.19
CA ASP A 164 -5.68 10.13 -4.59
C ASP A 164 -5.52 9.86 -6.07
N SER A 165 -4.84 8.77 -6.40
CA SER A 165 -4.55 8.40 -7.78
C SER A 165 -5.53 7.35 -8.36
N ASN A 166 -6.61 7.06 -7.64
CA ASN A 166 -7.51 5.99 -8.01
C ASN A 166 -8.63 6.46 -8.95
N ILE A 167 -9.13 5.53 -9.75
CA ILE A 167 -10.28 5.73 -10.61
C ILE A 167 -11.43 4.90 -10.03
N TYR A 168 -12.46 5.56 -9.53
CA TYR A 168 -13.65 4.93 -8.99
C TYR A 168 -14.92 5.67 -9.41
N GLY A 169 -16.07 5.00 -9.32
CA GLY A 169 -17.37 5.55 -9.66
C GLY A 169 -17.92 6.52 -8.61
N LYS A 170 -19.17 6.92 -8.79
CA LYS A 170 -19.91 7.78 -7.85
C LYS A 170 -20.83 6.99 -6.90
N GLN A 171 -20.88 5.68 -7.05
CA GLN A 171 -21.73 4.76 -6.30
C GLN A 171 -21.06 3.40 -6.18
N GLU A 172 -21.61 2.53 -5.34
CA GLU A 172 -21.15 1.16 -5.18
C GLU A 172 -21.00 0.44 -6.52
N SER A 173 -19.91 -0.32 -6.65
CA SER A 173 -19.56 -1.09 -7.85
C SER A 173 -20.01 -2.55 -7.69
N GLN A 174 -20.25 -3.22 -8.81
CA GLN A 174 -20.44 -4.68 -8.88
C GLN A 174 -19.34 -5.36 -9.69
N THR A 175 -18.36 -4.57 -10.16
CA THR A 175 -17.24 -5.06 -10.97
C THR A 175 -15.95 -5.02 -10.17
N HIS A 176 -14.94 -5.71 -10.67
CA HIS A 176 -13.57 -5.64 -10.13
C HIS A 176 -13.07 -4.19 -10.08
N PRO A 177 -12.11 -3.88 -9.19
CA PRO A 177 -11.51 -2.56 -9.10
C PRO A 177 -10.78 -2.20 -10.40
N ILE A 178 -10.70 -0.90 -10.69
CA ILE A 178 -9.94 -0.41 -11.83
C ILE A 178 -8.46 -0.38 -11.43
N THR A 179 -7.65 -1.16 -12.12
CA THR A 179 -6.21 -1.24 -11.83
C THR A 179 -5.45 0.02 -12.25
N ASN A 180 -5.91 0.71 -13.30
CA ASN A 180 -5.29 1.95 -13.76
C ASN A 180 -5.52 3.10 -12.76
N GLY A 181 -4.55 4.00 -12.70
CA GLY A 181 -4.62 5.22 -11.91
C GLY A 181 -4.53 6.48 -12.72
N ARG A 182 -5.11 7.57 -12.20
CA ARG A 182 -5.09 8.89 -12.84
C ARG A 182 -5.30 9.98 -11.79
N ILE A 183 -4.52 11.04 -11.85
CA ILE A 183 -4.81 12.29 -11.14
C ILE A 183 -5.79 13.10 -11.99
N SER A 184 -6.95 13.46 -11.45
CA SER A 184 -7.93 14.30 -12.15
C SER A 184 -7.36 15.70 -12.44
N GLU A 185 -7.95 16.42 -13.39
CA GLU A 185 -7.54 17.79 -13.69
C GLU A 185 -7.78 18.73 -12.49
N SER A 186 -8.91 18.58 -11.79
CA SER A 186 -9.18 19.36 -10.56
C SER A 186 -8.15 19.09 -9.48
N GLN A 187 -7.81 17.83 -9.25
CA GLN A 187 -6.76 17.47 -8.28
C GLN A 187 -5.37 17.95 -8.72
N MET A 188 -5.04 17.90 -10.03
CA MET A 188 -3.79 18.45 -10.54
C MET A 188 -3.66 19.94 -10.22
N ASN A 189 -4.74 20.71 -10.40
CA ASN A 189 -4.80 22.14 -10.05
C ASN A 189 -4.68 22.36 -8.53
N TRP A 190 -5.27 21.49 -7.72
CA TRP A 190 -5.13 21.54 -6.26
C TRP A 190 -3.69 21.22 -5.84
N ILE A 191 -3.07 20.18 -6.40
CA ILE A 191 -1.67 19.85 -6.16
C ILE A 191 -0.77 21.05 -6.50
N GLU A 192 -0.99 21.73 -7.62
CA GLU A 192 -0.17 22.90 -7.99
C GLU A 192 -0.30 24.02 -6.96
N LYS A 193 -1.51 24.29 -6.43
CA LYS A 193 -1.69 25.28 -5.36
C LYS A 193 -0.93 24.89 -4.09
N GLU A 194 -0.93 23.60 -3.70
CA GLU A 194 -0.18 23.10 -2.55
C GLU A 194 1.33 23.24 -2.74
N LEU A 195 1.83 23.00 -3.97
CA LEU A 195 3.25 23.17 -4.31
C LEU A 195 3.67 24.65 -4.27
N ILE A 196 2.83 25.57 -4.75
CA ILE A 196 3.06 27.02 -4.68
C ILE A 196 3.13 27.47 -3.21
N ASP A 197 2.16 27.05 -2.39
CA ASP A 197 2.12 27.43 -0.98
C ASP A 197 3.34 26.87 -0.21
N ALA A 198 3.74 25.62 -0.49
CA ALA A 198 4.95 25.03 0.08
C ALA A 198 6.22 25.79 -0.34
N GLN A 199 6.32 26.20 -1.60
CA GLN A 199 7.44 26.97 -2.11
C GLN A 199 7.53 28.36 -1.43
N GLN A 200 6.40 29.05 -1.27
CA GLN A 200 6.34 30.34 -0.55
C GLN A 200 6.77 30.20 0.92
N LYS A 201 6.49 29.05 1.54
CA LYS A 201 6.89 28.74 2.91
C LYS A 201 8.26 28.08 3.01
N GLN A 202 8.99 27.98 1.91
CA GLN A 202 10.33 27.35 1.82
C GLN A 202 10.34 25.91 2.34
N GLN A 203 9.25 25.17 2.11
CA GLN A 203 9.12 23.75 2.47
C GLN A 203 9.53 22.84 1.32
N GLN A 204 10.20 21.75 1.64
CA GLN A 204 10.39 20.64 0.71
C GLN A 204 9.15 19.75 0.72
N VAL A 205 8.70 19.34 -0.46
CA VAL A 205 7.52 18.48 -0.60
C VAL A 205 7.96 17.03 -0.77
N LEU A 206 7.37 16.14 0.02
CA LEU A 206 7.37 14.69 -0.16
C LEU A 206 5.98 14.31 -0.70
N PHE A 207 5.96 13.63 -1.83
CA PHE A 207 4.74 13.30 -2.53
C PHE A 207 4.40 11.82 -2.39
N PHE A 208 3.18 11.50 -2.01
CA PHE A 208 2.69 10.14 -1.79
C PHE A 208 1.47 9.89 -2.67
N MET A 209 1.41 8.74 -3.30
CA MET A 209 0.27 8.26 -4.08
C MET A 209 0.29 6.73 -4.13
N HIS A 210 -0.78 6.10 -4.62
CA HIS A 210 -0.79 4.65 -4.73
C HIS A 210 -0.11 4.15 -6.01
N HIS A 211 -0.51 4.64 -7.18
CA HIS A 211 0.05 4.24 -8.47
C HIS A 211 1.45 4.81 -8.71
N ASN A 212 2.22 4.17 -9.59
CA ASN A 212 3.61 4.56 -9.84
C ASN A 212 3.73 5.76 -10.79
N LEU A 213 4.76 6.58 -10.58
CA LEU A 213 5.14 7.70 -11.44
C LEU A 213 5.96 7.24 -12.65
N TYR A 214 6.80 6.21 -12.46
CA TYR A 214 7.69 5.66 -13.46
C TYR A 214 7.45 4.18 -13.70
N ARG A 215 7.96 3.69 -14.83
CA ARG A 215 7.99 2.26 -15.12
C ARG A 215 9.11 1.59 -14.32
N HIS A 216 8.74 0.81 -13.30
CA HIS A 216 9.65 0.04 -12.46
C HIS A 216 10.09 -1.28 -13.09
N ASN A 217 9.27 -1.86 -13.97
CA ASN A 217 9.60 -3.07 -14.71
C ASN A 217 9.43 -2.86 -16.22
N LYS A 218 10.31 -3.48 -17.02
CA LYS A 218 10.27 -3.32 -18.50
C LYS A 218 9.12 -4.09 -19.14
N VAL A 219 8.63 -5.13 -18.49
CA VAL A 219 7.58 -6.04 -19.00
C VAL A 219 6.26 -5.79 -18.29
N ILE A 220 6.26 -5.83 -16.95
CA ILE A 220 5.09 -5.65 -16.10
C ILE A 220 5.00 -4.18 -15.71
N TYR A 221 4.17 -3.39 -16.39
CA TYR A 221 3.99 -1.96 -16.11
C TYR A 221 2.61 -1.41 -16.44
N GLN A 222 1.85 -2.11 -17.31
CA GLN A 222 0.50 -1.67 -17.68
C GLN A 222 -0.43 -1.76 -16.48
N GLY A 223 -1.21 -0.70 -16.23
CA GLY A 223 -2.07 -0.58 -15.07
C GLY A 223 -1.36 -0.11 -13.80
N TYR A 224 -0.03 -0.26 -13.70
CA TYR A 224 0.73 0.15 -12.50
C TYR A 224 1.14 1.62 -12.53
N ILE A 225 1.38 2.18 -13.72
CA ILE A 225 1.79 3.57 -13.89
C ILE A 225 0.55 4.43 -14.09
N LEU A 226 0.56 5.64 -13.53
CA LEU A 226 -0.48 6.64 -13.79
C LEU A 226 -0.66 6.87 -15.30
N ASP A 227 -1.91 6.89 -15.77
CA ASP A 227 -2.25 7.19 -17.16
C ASP A 227 -1.73 8.56 -17.61
N ASN A 228 -1.68 9.53 -16.70
CA ASN A 228 -1.15 10.87 -16.95
C ASN A 228 0.15 11.18 -16.20
N ALA A 229 0.99 10.16 -16.00
CA ALA A 229 2.27 10.27 -15.28
C ALA A 229 3.16 11.41 -15.80
N LEU A 230 3.25 11.61 -17.13
CA LEU A 230 4.08 12.67 -17.72
C LEU A 230 3.63 14.07 -17.30
N ALA A 231 2.33 14.31 -17.21
CA ALA A 231 1.80 15.60 -16.76
C ALA A 231 2.16 15.85 -15.28
N LEU A 232 1.99 14.84 -14.43
CA LEU A 232 2.37 14.93 -13.01
C LEU A 232 3.90 15.08 -12.86
N GLN A 233 4.72 14.34 -13.61
CA GLN A 233 6.18 14.52 -13.61
C GLN A 233 6.57 15.96 -13.91
N GLY A 234 5.99 16.55 -14.97
CA GLY A 234 6.24 17.95 -15.35
C GLY A 234 5.90 18.94 -14.23
N LEU A 235 4.75 18.72 -13.57
CA LEU A 235 4.32 19.55 -12.45
C LEU A 235 5.28 19.43 -11.25
N LEU A 236 5.57 18.21 -10.82
CA LEU A 236 6.46 17.97 -9.68
C LEU A 236 7.89 18.49 -9.93
N GLN A 237 8.41 18.38 -11.15
CA GLN A 237 9.71 18.92 -11.55
C GLN A 237 9.73 20.45 -11.50
N LYS A 238 8.66 21.11 -12.01
CA LYS A 238 8.52 22.57 -11.97
C LYS A 238 8.71 23.14 -10.56
N TYR A 239 8.21 22.44 -9.56
CA TYR A 239 8.30 22.85 -8.15
C TYR A 239 9.38 22.11 -7.34
N ASN A 240 10.33 21.47 -8.04
CA ASN A 240 11.52 20.86 -7.44
C ASN A 240 11.21 19.77 -6.39
N VAL A 241 10.11 19.03 -6.55
CA VAL A 241 9.84 17.83 -5.73
C VAL A 241 10.92 16.80 -6.00
N LYS A 242 11.52 16.24 -4.95
CA LYS A 242 12.69 15.36 -5.06
C LYS A 242 12.33 13.88 -4.98
N ALA A 243 11.24 13.54 -4.31
CA ALA A 243 10.85 12.16 -4.09
C ALA A 243 9.34 11.95 -4.13
N VAL A 244 8.96 10.82 -4.70
CA VAL A 244 7.61 10.24 -4.73
C VAL A 244 7.67 8.88 -4.04
N PHE A 245 6.65 8.58 -3.24
CA PHE A 245 6.47 7.30 -2.56
C PHE A 245 5.17 6.69 -3.04
N SER A 246 5.23 5.48 -3.57
CA SER A 246 4.09 4.77 -4.15
C SER A 246 3.97 3.32 -3.63
N GLY A 247 2.94 2.61 -4.04
CA GLY A 247 2.69 1.19 -3.77
C GLY A 247 2.32 0.44 -5.04
N HIS A 248 1.21 -0.31 -4.99
CA HIS A 248 0.47 -0.89 -6.10
C HIS A 248 1.17 -2.04 -6.84
N MET A 249 2.45 -1.90 -7.19
CA MET A 249 3.16 -2.97 -7.89
C MET A 249 3.53 -4.16 -7.00
N ASN A 250 3.23 -4.10 -5.73
CA ASN A 250 3.48 -5.12 -4.71
C ASN A 250 4.97 -5.51 -4.53
N ALA A 251 5.90 -4.77 -5.12
CA ALA A 251 7.33 -5.06 -5.11
C ALA A 251 8.14 -3.82 -4.71
N GLN A 252 9.11 -3.98 -3.81
CA GLN A 252 10.02 -2.93 -3.40
C GLN A 252 10.96 -2.57 -4.56
N ASN A 253 10.92 -1.30 -4.99
CA ASN A 253 11.87 -0.81 -5.98
C ASN A 253 12.15 0.68 -5.80
N ILE A 254 13.34 1.12 -6.22
CA ILE A 254 13.75 2.52 -6.20
C ILE A 254 14.24 2.91 -7.59
N ILE A 255 13.69 3.99 -8.13
CA ILE A 255 14.12 4.59 -9.40
C ILE A 255 14.62 6.01 -9.14
N GLY A 256 15.78 6.35 -9.75
CA GLY A 256 16.33 7.69 -9.72
C GLY A 256 16.95 8.12 -8.37
N PRO A 257 17.36 9.39 -8.27
CA PRO A 257 17.32 10.36 -9.36
C PRO A 257 18.39 10.09 -10.44
N PHE A 258 18.03 10.31 -11.70
CA PHE A 258 18.94 10.26 -12.85
C PHE A 258 18.81 11.54 -13.67
N ALA A 259 19.73 11.80 -14.61
CA ALA A 259 19.69 12.99 -15.46
C ALA A 259 18.36 13.19 -16.20
N ASN A 260 17.77 12.08 -16.68
CA ASN A 260 16.46 12.08 -17.36
C ASN A 260 15.26 11.75 -16.44
N ARG A 261 15.48 11.53 -15.16
CA ARG A 261 14.48 11.26 -14.12
C ARG A 261 14.91 11.93 -12.82
N PRO A 262 14.75 13.25 -12.69
CA PRO A 262 15.29 14.00 -11.56
C PRO A 262 14.52 13.79 -10.24
N ILE A 263 13.32 13.18 -10.30
CA ILE A 263 12.54 12.80 -9.13
C ILE A 263 12.87 11.34 -8.80
N ALA A 264 13.26 11.07 -7.56
CA ALA A 264 13.35 9.70 -7.08
C ALA A 264 11.94 9.13 -6.84
N GLU A 265 11.70 7.88 -7.23
CA GLU A 265 10.50 7.16 -6.82
C GLU A 265 10.86 5.93 -6.02
N VAL A 266 10.17 5.76 -4.89
CA VAL A 266 10.22 4.57 -4.05
C VAL A 266 8.85 3.89 -4.11
N ALA A 267 8.78 2.74 -4.77
CA ALA A 267 7.63 1.85 -4.71
C ALA A 267 7.79 0.92 -3.51
N GLY A 268 6.81 0.90 -2.61
CA GLY A 268 6.77 0.02 -1.44
C GLY A 268 6.38 -1.40 -1.82
N ALA A 269 6.92 -2.40 -1.09
CA ALA A 269 6.49 -3.78 -1.19
C ALA A 269 5.10 -3.98 -0.55
N CYS A 270 4.43 -5.04 -0.99
CA CYS A 270 3.21 -5.52 -0.36
C CYS A 270 3.51 -6.10 1.03
N PHE A 271 2.94 -5.49 2.08
CA PHE A 271 3.19 -5.92 3.46
C PHE A 271 2.60 -7.29 3.78
N CYS A 272 1.56 -7.73 3.06
CA CYS A 272 0.95 -9.04 3.28
C CYS A 272 1.61 -10.18 2.46
N MET A 273 2.74 -9.91 1.80
CA MET A 273 3.51 -10.92 1.07
C MET A 273 4.84 -11.24 1.78
N THR A 274 5.55 -12.23 1.21
CA THR A 274 6.85 -12.64 1.73
C THR A 274 7.82 -11.48 1.89
N LYS A 275 8.63 -11.55 2.93
CA LYS A 275 9.48 -10.61 3.61
C LYS A 275 8.75 -9.53 4.43
N GLN A 276 7.45 -9.28 4.24
CA GLN A 276 6.73 -8.23 4.98
C GLN A 276 7.56 -6.94 5.09
N GLU A 277 7.93 -6.36 3.96
CA GLU A 277 8.85 -5.23 3.93
C GLU A 277 8.12 -3.93 4.26
N TYR A 278 8.83 -3.04 4.94
CA TYR A 278 8.42 -1.67 5.22
C TYR A 278 9.62 -0.73 5.09
N GLY A 279 9.34 0.53 4.76
CA GLY A 279 10.37 1.55 4.61
C GLY A 279 10.56 2.40 5.86
N GLN A 280 11.78 2.85 6.11
CA GLN A 280 12.08 3.92 7.06
C GLN A 280 12.71 5.09 6.31
N LEU A 281 12.05 6.25 6.36
CA LEU A 281 12.53 7.48 5.76
C LEU A 281 13.04 8.41 6.85
N TYR A 282 14.32 8.64 6.84
CA TYR A 282 15.03 9.58 7.73
C TYR A 282 15.17 10.92 7.02
N LEU A 283 14.75 11.99 7.69
CA LEU A 283 14.80 13.35 7.15
C LEU A 283 15.66 14.22 8.05
N ASP A 284 16.55 15.01 7.46
CA ASP A 284 17.31 16.02 8.17
C ASP A 284 17.68 17.20 7.25
N GLU A 285 18.52 18.11 7.74
CA GLU A 285 18.97 19.30 6.98
C GLU A 285 19.83 18.94 5.75
N ALA A 286 20.47 17.76 5.75
CA ALA A 286 21.30 17.29 4.63
C ALA A 286 20.47 16.62 3.52
N GLY A 287 19.23 16.20 3.82
CA GLY A 287 18.33 15.59 2.86
C GLY A 287 17.52 14.42 3.42
N MET A 288 17.36 13.39 2.61
CA MET A 288 16.57 12.22 2.94
C MET A 288 17.37 10.92 2.73
N GLN A 289 17.17 9.97 3.63
CA GLN A 289 17.70 8.61 3.51
C GLN A 289 16.56 7.61 3.67
N TYR A 290 16.43 6.68 2.74
CA TYR A 290 15.43 5.61 2.79
C TYR A 290 16.11 4.26 3.02
N GLN A 291 15.53 3.47 3.92
CA GLN A 291 15.99 2.11 4.24
C GLN A 291 14.81 1.15 4.22
N VAL A 292 15.02 -0.03 3.65
CA VAL A 292 14.03 -1.13 3.63
C VAL A 292 14.32 -2.08 4.77
N HIS A 293 13.29 -2.53 5.44
CA HIS A 293 13.36 -3.49 6.54
C HIS A 293 12.34 -4.59 6.35
N SER A 294 12.72 -5.83 6.66
CA SER A 294 11.76 -6.93 6.77
C SER A 294 11.19 -6.98 8.20
N PHE A 295 9.89 -7.14 8.29
CA PHE A 295 9.21 -7.29 9.58
C PHE A 295 9.28 -8.74 10.05
N LYS A 296 9.89 -8.97 11.21
CA LYS A 296 9.91 -10.28 11.86
C LYS A 296 8.79 -10.35 12.89
N MET A 297 7.63 -10.79 12.44
CA MET A 297 6.40 -10.80 13.24
C MET A 297 6.56 -11.55 14.57
N GLU A 298 7.28 -12.67 14.57
CA GLU A 298 7.44 -13.58 15.72
C GLU A 298 8.03 -12.87 16.95
N SER A 299 8.86 -11.84 16.72
CA SER A 299 9.46 -11.04 17.79
C SER A 299 8.47 -10.13 18.52
N TRP A 300 7.28 -9.94 17.96
CA TRP A 300 6.28 -8.96 18.42
C TRP A 300 4.94 -9.60 18.80
N LEU A 301 4.84 -10.93 18.71
CA LEU A 301 3.65 -11.70 19.09
C LEU A 301 3.59 -11.89 20.61
N THR A 302 2.38 -11.82 21.13
CA THR A 302 2.07 -12.29 22.49
C THR A 302 2.16 -13.83 22.56
N ALA A 303 2.18 -14.38 23.78
CA ALA A 303 2.19 -15.83 23.98
C ALA A 303 0.96 -16.52 23.38
N GLU A 304 -0.22 -15.85 23.44
CA GLU A 304 -1.47 -16.36 22.86
C GLU A 304 -1.43 -16.33 21.33
N GLU A 305 -0.94 -15.23 20.73
CA GLU A 305 -0.85 -15.08 19.28
C GLU A 305 0.13 -16.09 18.65
N LYS A 306 1.23 -16.41 19.34
CA LYS A 306 2.18 -17.45 18.91
C LYS A 306 1.54 -18.83 18.75
N GLN A 307 0.44 -19.11 19.45
CA GLN A 307 -0.28 -20.38 19.30
C GLN A 307 -1.23 -20.40 18.09
N LYS A 308 -1.54 -19.23 17.54
CA LYS A 308 -2.51 -19.06 16.43
C LYS A 308 -1.84 -18.97 15.07
N VAL A 309 -0.53 -18.74 15.01
CA VAL A 309 0.20 -18.51 13.77
C VAL A 309 1.28 -19.58 13.55
N PRO A 310 1.73 -19.79 12.31
CA PRO A 310 2.87 -20.66 12.03
C PRO A 310 4.12 -20.26 12.83
N THR A 311 4.85 -21.23 13.34
CA THR A 311 6.03 -21.00 14.19
C THR A 311 7.14 -20.22 13.49
N ASP A 312 7.35 -20.47 12.18
CA ASP A 312 8.23 -19.70 11.30
C ASP A 312 7.36 -19.02 10.26
N PHE A 313 6.95 -17.80 10.56
CA PHE A 313 6.03 -17.04 9.69
C PHE A 313 6.70 -16.63 8.38
N SER A 314 8.00 -16.34 8.40
CA SER A 314 8.73 -16.01 7.17
C SER A 314 8.77 -17.20 6.21
N GLN A 315 8.95 -18.41 6.72
CA GLN A 315 8.92 -19.63 5.92
C GLN A 315 7.50 -19.93 5.43
N TYR A 316 6.47 -19.69 6.24
CA TYR A 316 5.07 -19.80 5.84
C TYR A 316 4.77 -18.89 4.65
N LEU A 317 5.10 -17.59 4.73
CA LEU A 317 4.86 -16.64 3.63
C LEU A 317 5.60 -17.03 2.35
N LYS A 318 6.83 -17.52 2.46
CA LYS A 318 7.59 -18.02 1.34
C LYS A 318 6.93 -19.24 0.70
N HIS A 319 6.45 -20.18 1.50
CA HIS A 319 5.68 -21.32 1.02
C HIS A 319 4.39 -20.91 0.34
N LEU A 320 3.65 -19.97 0.96
CA LEU A 320 2.41 -19.43 0.42
C LEU A 320 2.65 -18.82 -0.96
N PHE A 321 3.68 -17.99 -1.11
CA PHE A 321 4.05 -17.37 -2.37
C PHE A 321 4.24 -18.42 -3.48
N PHE A 322 5.10 -19.40 -3.28
CA PHE A 322 5.37 -20.42 -4.28
C PHE A 322 4.19 -21.35 -4.53
N SER A 323 3.41 -21.72 -3.52
CA SER A 323 2.27 -22.62 -3.68
C SER A 323 1.14 -22.02 -4.50
N LEU A 324 0.94 -20.71 -4.40
CA LEU A 324 -0.09 -20.00 -5.17
C LEU A 324 0.39 -19.70 -6.59
N ASP A 325 1.66 -19.37 -6.75
CA ASP A 325 2.28 -19.18 -8.05
C ASP A 325 2.30 -20.49 -8.85
N GLU A 326 2.68 -21.61 -8.23
CA GLU A 326 2.67 -22.94 -8.85
C GLU A 326 1.28 -23.36 -9.34
N LYS A 327 0.21 -23.07 -8.59
CA LYS A 327 -1.16 -23.37 -9.02
C LYS A 327 -1.56 -22.60 -10.28
N GLN A 328 -1.26 -21.32 -10.36
CA GLN A 328 -1.52 -20.50 -11.55
C GLN A 328 -0.70 -20.98 -12.74
N LEU A 329 0.58 -21.30 -12.52
CA LEU A 329 1.48 -21.80 -13.55
C LEU A 329 1.10 -23.16 -14.07
N ASN A 330 0.61 -24.07 -13.22
CA ASN A 330 0.11 -25.38 -13.63
C ASN A 330 -1.11 -25.26 -14.55
N GLN A 331 -1.98 -24.27 -14.37
CA GLN A 331 -3.08 -24.00 -15.30
C GLN A 331 -2.56 -23.60 -16.68
N ILE A 332 -1.51 -22.76 -16.74
CA ILE A 332 -0.85 -22.37 -17.99
C ILE A 332 -0.13 -23.58 -18.62
N ALA A 333 0.54 -24.38 -17.81
CA ALA A 333 1.28 -25.57 -18.27
C ALA A 333 0.37 -26.66 -18.86
N GLN A 334 -0.87 -26.79 -18.38
CA GLN A 334 -1.86 -27.70 -18.96
C GLN A 334 -2.22 -27.34 -20.41
N ALA A 335 -2.01 -26.09 -20.80
CA ALA A 335 -2.20 -25.62 -22.18
C ALA A 335 -0.99 -25.91 -23.08
N LEU A 336 0.15 -26.33 -22.52
CA LEU A 336 1.35 -26.68 -23.27
C LEU A 336 1.37 -28.17 -23.63
N SER A 337 1.76 -28.48 -24.87
CA SER A 337 1.73 -29.85 -25.42
C SER A 337 2.84 -30.76 -24.86
N ASP A 338 3.94 -30.22 -24.35
CA ASP A 338 5.05 -30.97 -23.78
C ASP A 338 5.19 -30.70 -22.26
N LYS A 339 5.11 -31.78 -21.45
CA LYS A 339 5.22 -31.69 -19.98
C LYS A 339 6.62 -31.36 -19.48
N ASN A 340 7.68 -31.68 -20.24
CA ASN A 340 9.05 -31.34 -19.84
C ASN A 340 9.31 -29.85 -20.04
N ASP A 341 8.86 -29.31 -21.16
CA ASP A 341 8.94 -27.88 -21.44
C ASP A 341 8.11 -27.08 -20.43
N ALA A 342 6.92 -27.58 -20.06
CA ALA A 342 6.08 -26.98 -19.04
C ALA A 342 6.80 -26.84 -17.69
N ASN A 343 7.46 -27.87 -17.20
CA ASN A 343 8.21 -27.84 -15.93
C ASN A 343 9.40 -26.85 -15.95
N VAL A 344 10.08 -26.72 -17.09
CA VAL A 344 11.16 -25.74 -17.26
C VAL A 344 10.60 -24.32 -17.25
N VAL A 345 9.51 -24.09 -17.97
CA VAL A 345 8.84 -22.78 -18.03
C VAL A 345 8.31 -22.39 -16.65
N ILE A 346 7.66 -23.29 -15.91
CA ILE A 346 7.19 -23.03 -14.54
C ILE A 346 8.34 -22.57 -13.64
N LYS A 347 9.42 -23.36 -13.54
CA LYS A 347 10.58 -23.00 -12.70
C LYS A 347 11.21 -21.67 -13.09
N PHE A 348 11.22 -21.35 -14.39
CA PHE A 348 11.74 -20.08 -14.85
C PHE A 348 10.85 -18.89 -14.45
N ILE A 349 9.52 -19.04 -14.58
CA ILE A 349 8.57 -18.01 -14.17
C ILE A 349 8.58 -17.83 -12.66
N ASP A 350 8.60 -18.91 -11.86
CA ASP A 350 8.76 -18.87 -10.41
C ASP A 350 9.99 -18.05 -10.00
N GLN A 351 11.12 -18.29 -10.68
CA GLN A 351 12.35 -17.56 -10.39
C GLN A 351 12.27 -16.09 -10.80
N LEU A 352 11.56 -15.78 -11.91
CA LEU A 352 11.32 -14.39 -12.33
C LEU A 352 10.41 -13.66 -11.33
N ASN A 353 9.31 -14.29 -10.90
CA ASN A 353 8.39 -13.73 -9.93
C ASN A 353 9.08 -13.51 -8.60
N TRP A 354 9.83 -14.50 -8.11
CA TRP A 354 10.63 -14.34 -6.89
C TRP A 354 11.61 -13.18 -6.98
N ASN A 355 12.32 -13.07 -8.11
CA ASN A 355 13.27 -11.97 -8.32
C ASN A 355 12.61 -10.61 -8.44
N PHE A 356 11.36 -10.57 -8.88
CA PHE A 356 10.59 -9.32 -9.01
C PHE A 356 10.01 -8.87 -7.66
N PHE A 357 9.31 -9.77 -6.96
CA PHE A 357 8.59 -9.42 -5.73
C PHE A 357 9.45 -9.49 -4.47
N CYS A 358 10.55 -10.23 -4.48
CA CYS A 358 11.27 -10.61 -3.27
C CYS A 358 12.78 -10.29 -3.29
N ARG A 359 13.27 -9.56 -4.26
CA ARG A 359 14.63 -9.00 -4.26
C ARG A 359 14.62 -7.56 -3.82
#